data_9a25cd2129ff9843ef9763f136060abb
#
_entry.id   9a25cd2129ff9843ef9763f136060abb
#
_cell.length_a   1.000
_cell.length_b   1.000
_cell.length_c   1.000
_cell.angle_alpha   90.00
_cell.angle_beta   90.00
_cell.angle_gamma   90.00
#
_symmetry.space_group_name_H-M   'P 1'
#
loop_
_entity.id
_entity.type
_entity.pdbx_description
1 polymer ?
#
loop_
_entity_poly.entity_id
_entity_poly.type
_entity_poly.pdbx_seq_one_letter_code
_entity_poly.pdbx_strand_id
1 'polypeptide(L)'
;MLFCKPMETGRRLQPRQSYFQILFLFTLVFNVTTTHAEERPISLADALSRTMAQNPSLQVFDFRLQGLEGRRLSADQAPAYVAGLEVENALGSGTLQGVDGAEYTLSLSSVIELGGKRRARTGAVSSRYDLMEAEREAETLDVLGQVTQRYVATLALQEKLDLATQSVELSEAILNTVTRRTKQGAAPEAEVLRAKAALAQSRIAHSALQTEYEKRKMALASLWGE
;
A
#
# COMPACT_ATOMS: atom_id res chain seq x y z
N MET A 1 -85.54 29.27 -6.55
CA MET A 1 -85.97 27.92 -6.96
C MET A 1 -84.68 27.09 -6.99
N LEU A 2 -84.41 26.33 -5.92
CA LEU A 2 -84.72 24.89 -5.76
C LEU A 2 -84.10 24.05 -6.90
N PHE A 3 -83.20 23.17 -6.77
CA PHE A 3 -83.09 21.96 -5.98
C PHE A 3 -81.68 21.32 -6.17
N CYS A 4 -81.05 21.00 -5.17
CA CYS A 4 -80.87 19.66 -4.57
C CYS A 4 -79.71 18.79 -5.14
N LYS A 5 -78.85 18.45 -4.21
CA LYS A 5 -77.80 17.45 -4.16
C LYS A 5 -78.38 16.01 -4.38
N PRO A 6 -77.59 15.00 -4.75
CA PRO A 6 -76.98 14.22 -3.68
C PRO A 6 -75.51 13.75 -3.94
N MET A 7 -74.92 13.51 -2.88
CA MET A 7 -73.85 12.71 -2.37
C MET A 7 -73.92 11.21 -2.80
N GLU A 8 -72.75 10.62 -3.12
CA GLU A 8 -72.39 9.23 -2.77
C GLU A 8 -70.95 8.96 -3.13
N THR A 9 -70.09 8.86 -2.16
CA THR A 9 -69.51 7.71 -1.45
C THR A 9 -68.98 6.60 -2.33
N GLY A 10 -67.68 6.38 -2.21
CA GLY A 10 -67.04 5.19 -2.77
C GLY A 10 -65.53 5.22 -2.77
N ARG A 11 -64.87 5.50 -1.62
CA ARG A 11 -63.48 5.12 -1.42
C ARG A 11 -63.36 3.63 -1.41
N ARG A 12 -62.85 3.01 -2.49
CA ARG A 12 -62.29 1.67 -2.43
C ARG A 12 -60.80 1.76 -2.23
N LEU A 13 -60.39 1.50 -1.01
CA LEU A 13 -59.02 1.16 -0.62
C LEU A 13 -58.59 -0.11 -1.36
N GLN A 14 -57.57 -0.04 -2.20
CA GLN A 14 -56.82 -1.20 -2.65
C GLN A 14 -55.48 -1.26 -1.90
N PRO A 15 -55.33 -2.12 -0.92
CA PRO A 15 -54.04 -2.45 -0.36
C PRO A 15 -53.62 -3.83 -0.82
N ARG A 16 -53.00 -3.98 -1.98
CA ARG A 16 -52.43 -5.30 -2.34
C ARG A 16 -51.25 -5.30 -3.30
N GLN A 17 -50.78 -4.16 -3.77
CA GLN A 17 -49.62 -4.15 -4.68
C GLN A 17 -48.30 -3.77 -4.03
N SER A 18 -48.28 -3.14 -2.86
CA SER A 18 -47.03 -2.71 -2.22
C SER A 18 -46.23 -3.84 -1.58
N TYR A 19 -46.86 -4.90 -1.14
CA TYR A 19 -46.15 -6.02 -0.50
C TYR A 19 -45.39 -6.90 -1.51
N PHE A 20 -45.87 -6.97 -2.74
CA PHE A 20 -45.22 -7.78 -3.78
C PHE A 20 -43.93 -7.10 -4.29
N GLN A 21 -43.86 -5.78 -4.31
CA GLN A 21 -42.66 -5.05 -4.70
C GLN A 21 -41.60 -5.08 -3.60
N ILE A 22 -41.99 -5.04 -2.34
CA ILE A 22 -41.05 -5.13 -1.20
C ILE A 22 -40.47 -6.54 -1.09
N LEU A 23 -41.26 -7.58 -1.34
CA LEU A 23 -40.79 -8.96 -1.33
C LEU A 23 -39.82 -9.24 -2.50
N PHE A 24 -40.01 -8.61 -3.67
CA PHE A 24 -39.12 -8.76 -4.82
C PHE A 24 -37.82 -7.99 -4.66
N LEU A 25 -37.81 -6.87 -3.92
CA LEU A 25 -36.60 -6.11 -3.59
C LEU A 25 -35.75 -6.83 -2.52
N PHE A 26 -36.40 -7.59 -1.62
CA PHE A 26 -35.69 -8.31 -0.56
C PHE A 26 -35.01 -9.60 -1.05
N THR A 27 -35.51 -10.21 -2.13
CA THR A 27 -34.89 -11.39 -2.75
C THR A 27 -33.71 -11.06 -3.66
N LEU A 28 -33.54 -9.79 -4.09
CA LEU A 28 -32.45 -9.37 -4.96
C LEU A 28 -31.16 -9.04 -4.19
N VAL A 29 -31.23 -8.85 -2.87
CA VAL A 29 -30.08 -8.45 -2.03
C VAL A 29 -29.28 -9.64 -1.49
N PHE A 30 -29.76 -10.88 -1.64
CA PHE A 30 -29.14 -12.05 -0.99
C PHE A 30 -28.35 -12.98 -1.93
N ASN A 31 -28.05 -12.53 -3.16
CA ASN A 31 -27.02 -13.18 -3.97
C ASN A 31 -25.65 -12.52 -3.74
N VAL A 32 -25.17 -12.52 -2.51
CA VAL A 32 -23.72 -12.41 -2.25
C VAL A 32 -23.15 -13.76 -2.70
N THR A 33 -22.83 -13.84 -3.98
CA THR A 33 -21.88 -14.85 -4.44
C THR A 33 -20.57 -14.58 -3.71
N THR A 34 -20.29 -15.37 -2.68
CA THR A 34 -18.93 -15.52 -2.16
C THR A 34 -18.11 -16.08 -3.31
N THR A 35 -17.57 -15.19 -4.14
CA THR A 35 -16.44 -15.52 -4.99
C THR A 35 -15.32 -15.91 -4.03
N HIS A 36 -15.17 -17.19 -3.74
CA HIS A 36 -13.91 -17.71 -3.29
C HIS A 36 -12.93 -17.34 -4.40
N ALA A 37 -12.15 -16.30 -4.17
CA ALA A 37 -10.97 -16.05 -4.96
C ALA A 37 -10.11 -17.30 -4.77
N GLU A 38 -10.06 -18.14 -5.79
CA GLU A 38 -9.12 -19.25 -5.87
C GLU A 38 -7.74 -18.60 -5.72
N GLU A 39 -7.10 -18.83 -4.59
CA GLU A 39 -5.76 -18.31 -4.31
C GLU A 39 -4.81 -18.96 -5.32
N ARG A 40 -4.71 -18.34 -6.50
CA ARG A 40 -3.72 -18.77 -7.48
C ARG A 40 -2.34 -18.51 -6.90
N PRO A 41 -1.46 -19.51 -6.93
CA PRO A 41 -0.11 -19.30 -6.48
C PRO A 41 0.51 -18.13 -7.25
N ILE A 42 1.02 -17.16 -6.51
CA ILE A 42 1.66 -15.98 -7.10
C ILE A 42 2.95 -16.45 -7.79
N SER A 43 3.10 -16.16 -9.07
CA SER A 43 4.35 -16.41 -9.79
C SER A 43 5.42 -15.37 -9.43
N LEU A 44 6.69 -15.70 -9.69
CA LEU A 44 7.77 -14.72 -9.52
C LEU A 44 7.53 -13.46 -10.37
N ALA A 45 7.03 -13.62 -11.60
CA ALA A 45 6.72 -12.49 -12.49
C ALA A 45 5.62 -11.59 -11.89
N ASP A 46 4.59 -12.18 -11.30
CA ASP A 46 3.53 -11.41 -10.62
C ASP A 46 4.07 -10.67 -9.40
N ALA A 47 4.92 -11.32 -8.58
CA ALA A 47 5.54 -10.69 -7.42
C ALA A 47 6.44 -9.51 -7.83
N LEU A 48 7.25 -9.67 -8.89
CA LEU A 48 8.09 -8.60 -9.43
C LEU A 48 7.23 -7.42 -9.96
N SER A 49 6.19 -7.70 -10.75
CA SER A 49 5.33 -6.67 -11.32
C SER A 49 4.56 -5.88 -10.24
N ARG A 50 4.02 -6.57 -9.23
CA ARG A 50 3.35 -5.92 -8.09
C ARG A 50 4.31 -5.03 -7.30
N THR A 51 5.51 -5.54 -7.02
CA THR A 51 6.52 -4.77 -6.29
C THR A 51 6.94 -3.53 -7.07
N MET A 52 7.18 -3.62 -8.37
CA MET A 52 7.50 -2.44 -9.19
C MET A 52 6.40 -1.38 -9.18
N ALA A 53 5.14 -1.80 -9.13
CA ALA A 53 4.00 -0.88 -9.14
C ALA A 53 3.70 -0.26 -7.76
N GLN A 54 3.96 -0.99 -6.67
CA GLN A 54 3.40 -0.65 -5.35
C GLN A 54 4.45 -0.50 -4.24
N ASN A 55 5.74 -0.80 -4.52
CA ASN A 55 6.77 -0.73 -3.50
C ASN A 55 6.94 0.71 -2.97
N PRO A 56 6.82 0.94 -1.64
CA PRO A 56 6.90 2.28 -1.06
C PRO A 56 8.24 2.99 -1.28
N SER A 57 9.38 2.25 -1.28
CA SER A 57 10.69 2.86 -1.50
C SER A 57 10.81 3.40 -2.93
N LEU A 58 10.24 2.72 -3.92
CA LEU A 58 10.23 3.20 -5.32
C LEU A 58 9.31 4.39 -5.51
N GLN A 59 8.14 4.42 -4.86
CA GLN A 59 7.22 5.55 -4.94
C GLN A 59 7.81 6.86 -4.38
N VAL A 60 8.69 6.76 -3.38
CA VAL A 60 9.39 7.95 -2.84
C VAL A 60 10.21 8.67 -3.91
N PHE A 61 10.78 7.95 -4.87
CA PHE A 61 11.54 8.57 -5.97
C PHE A 61 10.66 9.40 -6.88
N ASP A 62 9.41 9.00 -7.13
CA ASP A 62 8.48 9.77 -7.95
C ASP A 62 8.22 11.16 -7.34
N PHE A 63 8.02 11.23 -6.02
CA PHE A 63 7.86 12.50 -5.32
C PHE A 63 9.14 13.34 -5.31
N ARG A 64 10.32 12.70 -5.16
CA ARG A 64 11.62 13.40 -5.19
C ARG A 64 11.89 13.99 -6.58
N LEU A 65 11.61 13.24 -7.65
CA LEU A 65 11.76 13.71 -9.04
C LEU A 65 10.82 14.87 -9.34
N GLN A 66 9.54 14.79 -8.90
CA GLN A 66 8.59 15.90 -9.01
C GLN A 66 9.08 17.14 -8.26
N GLY A 67 9.64 16.97 -7.05
CA GLY A 67 10.25 18.05 -6.29
C GLY A 67 11.45 18.69 -6.99
N LEU A 68 12.28 17.90 -7.66
CA LEU A 68 13.42 18.41 -8.45
C LEU A 68 12.95 19.14 -9.71
N GLU A 69 11.88 18.65 -10.36
CA GLU A 69 11.28 19.38 -11.50
C GLU A 69 10.73 20.74 -11.07
N GLY A 70 10.05 20.83 -9.92
CA GLY A 70 9.63 22.10 -9.35
C GLY A 70 10.81 23.05 -9.05
N ARG A 71 11.93 22.50 -8.54
CA ARG A 71 13.16 23.27 -8.34
C ARG A 71 13.77 23.72 -9.66
N ARG A 72 13.72 22.91 -10.71
CA ARG A 72 14.19 23.26 -12.06
C ARG A 72 13.40 24.45 -12.61
N LEU A 73 12.08 24.42 -12.50
CA LEU A 73 11.21 25.54 -12.89
C LEU A 73 11.56 26.80 -12.10
N SER A 74 11.73 26.70 -10.78
CA SER A 74 12.14 27.83 -9.94
C SER A 74 13.53 28.36 -10.29
N ALA A 75 14.48 27.44 -10.57
CA ALA A 75 15.84 27.83 -10.96
C ALA A 75 15.89 28.55 -12.32
N ASP A 76 14.92 28.30 -13.17
CA ASP A 76 14.79 28.96 -14.49
C ASP A 76 14.08 30.32 -14.42
N GLN A 77 13.48 30.70 -13.28
CA GLN A 77 12.86 32.01 -13.13
C GLN A 77 13.87 33.12 -13.10
N ALA A 78 13.59 34.22 -13.79
CA ALA A 78 14.31 35.45 -13.61
C ALA A 78 14.00 36.08 -12.23
N PRO A 79 14.93 36.83 -11.63
CA PRO A 79 14.60 37.56 -10.40
C PRO A 79 13.39 38.46 -10.56
N ALA A 80 12.55 38.46 -9.54
CA ALA A 80 11.33 39.27 -9.54
C ALA A 80 11.63 40.77 -9.50
N TYR A 81 10.71 41.56 -10.03
CA TYR A 81 10.67 42.98 -9.77
C TYR A 81 10.19 43.23 -8.34
N VAL A 82 10.90 44.14 -7.63
CA VAL A 82 10.51 44.56 -6.28
C VAL A 82 10.05 46.00 -6.35
N ALA A 83 8.79 46.24 -6.02
CA ALA A 83 8.26 47.59 -5.82
C ALA A 83 8.34 47.93 -4.33
N GLY A 84 8.94 49.10 -4.03
CA GLY A 84 9.06 49.64 -2.66
C GLY A 84 8.39 50.98 -2.55
N LEU A 85 7.70 51.24 -1.45
CA LEU A 85 7.20 52.55 -1.04
C LEU A 85 7.83 52.85 0.31
N GLU A 86 8.62 53.94 0.35
CA GLU A 86 9.25 54.44 1.56
C GLU A 86 8.64 55.78 1.91
N VAL A 87 8.33 55.98 3.16
CA VAL A 87 7.76 57.18 3.69
C VAL A 87 8.71 57.71 4.79
N GLU A 88 9.39 58.79 4.52
CA GLU A 88 10.30 59.40 5.45
C GLU A 88 9.70 60.67 6.04
N ASN A 89 10.23 61.12 7.18
CA ASN A 89 9.81 62.33 7.89
C ASN A 89 8.33 62.44 8.24
N ALA A 90 7.58 61.33 8.21
CA ALA A 90 6.22 61.29 8.69
C ALA A 90 6.20 61.29 10.22
N LEU A 91 5.34 62.06 10.84
CA LEU A 91 5.17 62.17 12.31
C LEU A 91 6.40 62.80 13.03
N GLY A 92 7.22 63.60 12.36
CA GLY A 92 8.31 64.36 12.95
C GLY A 92 7.88 65.47 13.89
N SER A 93 8.82 66.06 14.61
CA SER A 93 8.65 67.22 15.46
C SER A 93 9.46 68.45 14.97
N GLY A 94 9.11 69.68 15.37
CA GLY A 94 9.76 70.87 14.93
C GLY A 94 9.32 71.32 13.53
N THR A 95 10.30 71.62 12.65
CA THR A 95 10.04 72.05 11.26
C THR A 95 9.51 70.99 10.35
N LEU A 96 9.51 69.71 10.79
CA LEU A 96 8.98 68.53 10.09
C LEU A 96 7.76 67.96 10.83
N GLN A 97 6.93 68.80 11.44
CA GLN A 97 5.82 68.39 12.26
C GLN A 97 4.65 67.88 11.40
N GLY A 98 4.10 66.70 11.77
CA GLY A 98 2.97 66.08 11.12
C GLY A 98 3.33 65.44 9.78
N VAL A 99 2.39 65.48 8.82
CA VAL A 99 2.53 64.91 7.47
C VAL A 99 3.01 65.90 6.40
N ASP A 100 3.12 67.21 6.76
CA ASP A 100 3.48 68.26 5.82
C ASP A 100 4.98 68.21 5.40
N GLY A 101 5.81 67.53 6.19
CA GLY A 101 7.20 67.28 5.87
C GLY A 101 7.47 65.83 5.35
N ALA A 102 6.43 65.06 5.13
CA ALA A 102 6.58 63.70 4.72
C ALA A 102 7.11 63.59 3.26
N GLU A 103 8.15 62.78 3.08
CA GLU A 103 8.70 62.44 1.78
C GLU A 103 8.26 61.04 1.39
N TYR A 104 7.79 60.87 0.16
CA TYR A 104 7.28 59.61 -0.39
C TYR A 104 8.21 59.17 -1.53
N THR A 105 8.91 58.05 -1.36
CA THR A 105 9.78 57.49 -2.39
C THR A 105 9.13 56.20 -2.93
N LEU A 106 8.78 56.19 -4.20
CA LEU A 106 8.36 54.97 -4.90
C LEU A 106 9.57 54.42 -5.68
N SER A 107 9.96 53.19 -5.38
CA SER A 107 11.08 52.53 -6.06
C SER A 107 10.60 51.26 -6.78
N LEU A 108 11.22 50.97 -7.94
CA LEU A 108 11.07 49.71 -8.66
C LEU A 108 12.52 49.22 -8.96
N SER A 109 12.81 48.02 -8.45
CA SER A 109 14.14 47.45 -8.63
C SER A 109 14.01 46.02 -9.20
N SER A 110 15.06 45.59 -9.92
CA SER A 110 15.20 44.20 -10.39
C SER A 110 16.68 43.86 -10.44
N VAL A 111 16.99 42.57 -10.23
CA VAL A 111 18.35 42.05 -10.36
C VAL A 111 18.56 41.50 -11.75
N ILE A 112 19.49 42.03 -12.51
CA ILE A 112 19.89 41.53 -13.83
C ILE A 112 21.02 40.53 -13.63
N GLU A 113 20.75 39.25 -13.91
CA GLU A 113 21.73 38.18 -13.82
C GLU A 113 22.62 38.16 -15.07
N LEU A 114 23.90 38.47 -14.90
CA LEU A 114 24.94 38.44 -15.96
C LEU A 114 25.80 37.18 -15.83
N GLY A 115 26.56 36.86 -16.90
CA GLY A 115 27.56 35.79 -16.88
C GLY A 115 27.00 34.37 -16.84
N GLY A 116 25.78 34.15 -17.28
CA GLY A 116 25.21 32.80 -17.39
C GLY A 116 24.79 32.16 -16.05
N LYS A 117 24.62 32.96 -14.99
CA LYS A 117 24.24 32.45 -13.64
C LYS A 117 22.97 31.60 -13.67
N ARG A 118 21.93 32.02 -14.43
CA ARG A 118 20.68 31.25 -14.61
C ARG A 118 20.98 29.90 -15.22
N ARG A 119 21.77 29.83 -16.31
CA ARG A 119 22.16 28.58 -16.95
C ARG A 119 22.90 27.64 -16.01
N ALA A 120 23.86 28.19 -15.20
CA ALA A 120 24.60 27.42 -14.22
C ALA A 120 23.69 26.87 -13.13
N ARG A 121 22.72 27.68 -12.66
CA ARG A 121 21.75 27.29 -11.64
C ARG A 121 20.82 26.20 -12.15
N THR A 122 20.25 26.31 -13.37
CA THR A 122 19.41 25.29 -13.99
C THR A 122 20.22 24.03 -14.27
N GLY A 123 21.44 24.13 -14.75
CA GLY A 123 22.36 23.02 -15.00
C GLY A 123 22.65 22.22 -13.73
N ALA A 124 22.88 22.88 -12.60
CA ALA A 124 23.09 22.19 -11.33
C ALA A 124 21.87 21.41 -10.84
N VAL A 125 20.66 21.94 -11.10
CA VAL A 125 19.42 21.20 -10.75
C VAL A 125 19.18 20.04 -11.72
N SER A 126 19.47 20.22 -13.01
CA SER A 126 19.38 19.14 -14.01
C SER A 126 20.29 17.96 -13.64
N SER A 127 21.56 18.24 -13.29
CA SER A 127 22.49 17.18 -12.84
C SER A 127 22.01 16.43 -11.59
N ARG A 128 21.30 17.12 -10.69
CA ARG A 128 20.67 16.45 -9.53
C ARG A 128 19.48 15.58 -9.92
N TYR A 129 18.74 15.99 -10.94
CA TYR A 129 17.67 15.18 -11.48
C TYR A 129 18.22 13.88 -12.09
N ASP A 130 19.26 14.01 -12.94
CA ASP A 130 19.91 12.84 -13.57
C ASP A 130 20.50 11.88 -12.53
N LEU A 131 21.11 12.43 -11.45
CA LEU A 131 21.58 11.63 -10.32
C LEU A 131 20.44 10.87 -9.62
N MET A 132 19.30 11.54 -9.38
CA MET A 132 18.13 10.92 -8.75
C MET A 132 17.52 9.80 -9.59
N GLU A 133 17.53 9.94 -10.93
CA GLU A 133 17.11 8.86 -11.84
C GLU A 133 18.04 7.66 -11.74
N ALA A 134 19.35 7.87 -11.70
CA ALA A 134 20.32 6.79 -11.52
C ALA A 134 20.19 6.10 -10.15
N GLU A 135 19.94 6.86 -9.09
CA GLU A 135 19.65 6.31 -7.75
C GLU A 135 18.38 5.47 -7.75
N ARG A 136 17.32 5.94 -8.44
CA ARG A 136 16.07 5.17 -8.61
C ARG A 136 16.29 3.85 -9.35
N GLU A 137 17.09 3.87 -10.40
CA GLU A 137 17.42 2.66 -11.16
C GLU A 137 18.19 1.65 -10.29
N ALA A 138 19.18 2.10 -9.53
CA ALA A 138 19.91 1.26 -8.60
C ALA A 138 18.99 0.64 -7.52
N GLU A 139 18.15 1.46 -6.88
CA GLU A 139 17.16 0.98 -5.88
C GLU A 139 16.20 -0.03 -6.49
N THR A 140 15.76 0.20 -7.74
CA THR A 140 14.89 -0.74 -8.47
C THR A 140 15.53 -2.11 -8.60
N LEU A 141 16.81 -2.17 -8.99
CA LEU A 141 17.54 -3.43 -9.10
C LEU A 141 17.70 -4.13 -7.74
N ASP A 142 17.98 -3.37 -6.69
CA ASP A 142 18.10 -3.90 -5.33
C ASP A 142 16.76 -4.49 -4.83
N VAL A 143 15.67 -3.79 -5.05
CA VAL A 143 14.31 -4.26 -4.70
C VAL A 143 13.94 -5.51 -5.48
N LEU A 144 14.21 -5.56 -6.78
CA LEU A 144 13.96 -6.76 -7.60
C LEU A 144 14.80 -7.95 -7.14
N GLY A 145 16.06 -7.72 -6.73
CA GLY A 145 16.91 -8.72 -6.11
C GLY A 145 16.32 -9.27 -4.81
N GLN A 146 15.84 -8.40 -3.94
CA GLN A 146 15.18 -8.78 -2.68
C GLN A 146 13.90 -9.59 -2.91
N VAL A 147 13.04 -9.19 -3.86
CA VAL A 147 11.84 -9.96 -4.22
C VAL A 147 12.21 -11.36 -4.65
N THR A 148 13.17 -11.48 -5.57
CA THR A 148 13.62 -12.76 -6.10
C THR A 148 14.15 -13.67 -4.99
N GLN A 149 15.00 -13.15 -4.12
CA GLN A 149 15.56 -13.89 -3.00
C GLN A 149 14.47 -14.36 -2.02
N ARG A 150 13.55 -13.46 -1.63
CA ARG A 150 12.46 -13.80 -0.70
C ARG A 150 11.48 -14.80 -1.32
N TYR A 151 11.17 -14.68 -2.60
CA TYR A 151 10.30 -15.60 -3.33
C TYR A 151 10.90 -17.02 -3.37
N VAL A 152 12.16 -17.15 -3.77
CA VAL A 152 12.84 -18.46 -3.82
C VAL A 152 12.95 -19.08 -2.42
N ALA A 153 13.24 -18.27 -1.39
CA ALA A 153 13.30 -18.76 -0.02
C ALA A 153 11.91 -19.23 0.49
N THR A 154 10.84 -18.53 0.11
CA THR A 154 9.46 -18.94 0.46
C THR A 154 9.07 -20.25 -0.25
N LEU A 155 9.39 -20.37 -1.52
CA LEU A 155 9.15 -21.59 -2.30
C LEU A 155 9.90 -22.78 -1.71
N ALA A 156 11.19 -22.62 -1.39
CA ALA A 156 11.98 -23.67 -0.75
C ALA A 156 11.42 -24.09 0.63
N LEU A 157 10.79 -23.15 1.35
CA LEU A 157 10.15 -23.47 2.63
C LEU A 157 8.85 -24.23 2.44
N GLN A 158 8.09 -23.91 1.38
CA GLN A 158 6.88 -24.64 1.00
C GLN A 158 7.21 -26.11 0.72
N GLU A 159 8.22 -26.39 -0.10
CA GLU A 159 8.70 -27.76 -0.37
C GLU A 159 9.13 -28.51 0.91
N LYS A 160 9.81 -27.80 1.83
CA LYS A 160 10.19 -28.39 3.13
C LYS A 160 8.95 -28.70 3.99
N LEU A 161 7.92 -27.87 3.94
CA LEU A 161 6.68 -28.09 4.68
C LEU A 161 5.94 -29.31 4.15
N ASP A 162 5.89 -29.50 2.83
CA ASP A 162 5.29 -30.67 2.19
C ASP A 162 6.03 -31.95 2.58
N LEU A 163 7.36 -31.94 2.62
CA LEU A 163 8.18 -33.07 3.12
C LEU A 163 7.93 -33.34 4.61
N ALA A 164 7.77 -32.29 5.42
CA ALA A 164 7.46 -32.45 6.85
C ALA A 164 6.06 -33.04 7.06
N THR A 165 5.08 -32.70 6.22
CA THR A 165 3.74 -33.31 6.22
C THR A 165 3.83 -34.80 5.94
N GLN A 166 4.56 -35.21 4.90
CA GLN A 166 4.79 -36.61 4.59
C GLN A 166 5.52 -37.37 5.73
N SER A 167 6.47 -36.69 6.42
CA SER A 167 7.16 -37.26 7.59
C SER A 167 6.20 -37.51 8.76
N VAL A 168 5.23 -36.62 9.00
CA VAL A 168 4.17 -36.83 10.02
C VAL A 168 3.31 -38.01 9.65
N GLU A 169 2.83 -38.11 8.41
CA GLU A 169 2.01 -39.21 7.92
C GLU A 169 2.75 -40.59 8.06
N LEU A 170 4.01 -40.63 7.66
CA LEU A 170 4.85 -41.84 7.81
C LEU A 170 4.99 -42.20 9.29
N SER A 171 5.27 -41.26 10.17
CA SER A 171 5.42 -41.49 11.61
C SER A 171 4.13 -42.02 12.23
N GLU A 172 2.95 -41.56 11.79
CA GLU A 172 1.64 -42.06 12.19
C GLU A 172 1.40 -43.51 11.71
N ALA A 173 1.77 -43.83 10.47
CA ALA A 173 1.66 -45.16 9.93
C ALA A 173 2.57 -46.17 10.69
N ILE A 174 3.81 -45.74 11.04
CA ILE A 174 4.72 -46.52 11.88
C ILE A 174 4.12 -46.78 13.26
N LEU A 175 3.64 -45.75 13.95
CA LEU A 175 3.01 -45.87 15.26
C LEU A 175 1.82 -46.83 15.22
N ASN A 176 0.95 -46.74 14.22
CA ASN A 176 -0.19 -47.62 14.05
C ASN A 176 0.26 -49.09 13.85
N THR A 177 1.31 -49.32 13.05
CA THR A 177 1.88 -50.66 12.78
C THR A 177 2.50 -51.26 14.02
N VAL A 178 3.35 -50.51 14.74
CA VAL A 178 3.99 -50.95 15.97
C VAL A 178 2.98 -51.25 17.05
N THR A 179 1.97 -50.38 17.23
CA THR A 179 0.88 -50.58 18.21
C THR A 179 0.10 -51.89 17.92
N ARG A 180 -0.18 -52.19 16.66
CA ARG A 180 -0.86 -53.42 16.26
C ARG A 180 0.02 -54.65 16.57
N ARG A 181 1.31 -54.63 16.27
CA ARG A 181 2.28 -55.70 16.57
C ARG A 181 2.41 -55.95 18.08
N THR A 182 2.45 -54.88 18.87
CA THR A 182 2.50 -54.99 20.33
C THR A 182 1.27 -55.64 20.91
N LYS A 183 0.07 -55.26 20.42
CA LYS A 183 -1.20 -55.90 20.83
C LYS A 183 -1.25 -57.40 20.51
N GLN A 184 -0.51 -57.87 19.50
CA GLN A 184 -0.38 -59.26 19.10
C GLN A 184 0.78 -60.01 19.84
N GLY A 185 1.47 -59.33 20.76
CA GLY A 185 2.61 -59.89 21.47
C GLY A 185 3.89 -59.97 20.64
N ALA A 186 3.93 -59.37 19.43
CA ALA A 186 5.04 -59.46 18.49
C ALA A 186 6.05 -58.29 18.60
N ALA A 187 5.82 -57.34 19.52
CA ALA A 187 6.73 -56.21 19.78
C ALA A 187 6.59 -55.75 21.25
N PRO A 188 7.69 -55.27 21.87
CA PRO A 188 7.64 -54.74 23.24
C PRO A 188 6.96 -53.37 23.29
N GLU A 189 6.37 -53.02 24.43
CA GLU A 189 5.67 -51.76 24.66
C GLU A 189 6.59 -50.52 24.52
N ALA A 190 7.88 -50.71 24.79
CA ALA A 190 8.90 -49.67 24.61
C ALA A 190 9.00 -49.16 23.16
N GLU A 191 8.69 -50.01 22.15
CA GLU A 191 8.66 -49.56 20.75
C GLU A 191 7.52 -48.63 20.47
N VAL A 192 6.34 -48.84 21.09
CA VAL A 192 5.19 -47.92 20.99
C VAL A 192 5.53 -46.55 21.55
N LEU A 193 6.24 -46.51 22.69
CA LEU A 193 6.67 -45.24 23.30
C LEU A 193 7.68 -44.51 22.43
N ARG A 194 8.63 -45.22 21.81
CA ARG A 194 9.58 -44.61 20.85
C ARG A 194 8.87 -44.07 19.62
N ALA A 195 7.91 -44.84 19.05
CA ALA A 195 7.14 -44.39 17.90
C ALA A 195 6.26 -43.13 18.23
N LYS A 196 5.67 -43.07 19.43
CA LYS A 196 4.95 -41.90 19.91
C LYS A 196 5.85 -40.68 20.04
N ALA A 197 7.06 -40.86 20.59
CA ALA A 197 8.05 -39.78 20.70
C ALA A 197 8.50 -39.28 19.31
N ALA A 198 8.75 -40.16 18.38
CA ALA A 198 9.11 -39.81 16.99
C ALA A 198 8.00 -39.04 16.29
N LEU A 199 6.73 -39.47 16.43
CA LEU A 199 5.59 -38.76 15.87
C LEU A 199 5.44 -37.34 16.51
N ALA A 200 5.59 -37.22 17.81
CA ALA A 200 5.54 -35.93 18.50
C ALA A 200 6.64 -34.99 17.97
N GLN A 201 7.85 -35.50 17.75
CA GLN A 201 8.97 -34.74 17.18
C GLN A 201 8.69 -34.29 15.74
N SER A 202 8.13 -35.17 14.87
CA SER A 202 7.75 -34.84 13.50
C SER A 202 6.66 -33.73 13.47
N ARG A 203 5.66 -33.80 14.35
CA ARG A 203 4.61 -32.77 14.47
C ARG A 203 5.15 -31.41 14.93
N ILE A 204 6.09 -31.39 15.88
CA ILE A 204 6.76 -30.15 16.31
C ILE A 204 7.54 -29.54 15.16
N ALA A 205 8.31 -30.34 14.42
CA ALA A 205 9.07 -29.88 13.26
C ALA A 205 8.15 -29.32 12.16
N HIS A 206 7.05 -29.99 11.86
CA HIS A 206 6.04 -29.51 10.91
C HIS A 206 5.44 -28.16 11.37
N SER A 207 5.01 -28.04 12.62
CA SER A 207 4.44 -26.79 13.15
C SER A 207 5.43 -25.62 13.11
N ALA A 208 6.71 -25.88 13.40
CA ALA A 208 7.76 -24.86 13.31
C ALA A 208 7.96 -24.38 11.85
N LEU A 209 7.99 -25.31 10.90
CA LEU A 209 8.11 -24.97 9.46
C LEU A 209 6.89 -24.23 8.95
N GLN A 210 5.69 -24.60 9.38
CA GLN A 210 4.45 -23.91 9.02
C GLN A 210 4.48 -22.45 9.49
N THR A 211 4.88 -22.21 10.74
CA THR A 211 5.01 -20.85 11.29
C THR A 211 6.04 -20.03 10.52
N GLU A 212 7.19 -20.61 10.18
CA GLU A 212 8.23 -19.92 9.42
C GLU A 212 7.77 -19.63 7.97
N TYR A 213 7.01 -20.54 7.35
CA TYR A 213 6.44 -20.35 6.01
C TYR A 213 5.46 -19.14 6.00
N GLU A 214 4.52 -19.07 6.94
CA GLU A 214 3.59 -17.94 7.02
C GLU A 214 4.32 -16.61 7.26
N LYS A 215 5.32 -16.61 8.15
CA LYS A 215 6.17 -15.43 8.37
C LYS A 215 6.89 -14.99 7.09
N ARG A 216 7.41 -15.93 6.27
CA ARG A 216 8.08 -15.62 5.01
C ARG A 216 7.11 -15.09 3.95
N LYS A 217 5.89 -15.62 3.89
CA LYS A 217 4.85 -15.10 3.02
C LYS A 217 4.54 -13.62 3.35
N MET A 218 4.33 -13.30 4.62
CA MET A 218 4.11 -11.91 5.05
C MET A 218 5.29 -11.01 4.72
N ALA A 219 6.53 -11.49 4.94
CA ALA A 219 7.74 -10.74 4.62
C ALA A 219 7.93 -10.52 3.11
N LEU A 220 7.42 -11.41 2.27
CA LEU A 220 7.39 -11.25 0.81
C LEU A 220 6.30 -10.23 0.42
N ALA A 221 5.08 -10.37 0.94
CA ALA A 221 3.94 -9.49 0.66
C ALA A 221 4.23 -8.04 1.08
N SER A 222 4.94 -7.82 2.18
CA SER A 222 5.33 -6.46 2.62
C SER A 222 6.16 -5.68 1.60
N LEU A 223 6.76 -6.32 0.59
CA LEU A 223 7.51 -5.63 -0.47
C LEU A 223 6.61 -4.86 -1.44
N TRP A 224 5.33 -5.18 -1.52
CA TRP A 224 4.33 -4.43 -2.31
C TRP A 224 3.21 -3.84 -1.45
N GLY A 225 3.43 -3.76 -0.12
CA GLY A 225 2.54 -3.03 0.79
C GLY A 225 1.31 -3.80 1.26
N GLU A 226 1.31 -5.12 1.16
CA GLU A 226 0.28 -6.03 1.71
C GLU A 226 0.74 -6.70 3.01
#